data_51e769d1d5b13c2acc466dce22520d68
#
_entry.id   51e769d1d5b13c2acc466dce22520d68
#
_cell.length_a   1.000
_cell.length_b   1.000
_cell.length_c   1.000
_cell.angle_alpha   90.00
_cell.angle_beta   90.00
_cell.angle_gamma   90.00
#
_symmetry.space_group_name_H-M   'P 1'
#
loop_
_entity.id
_entity.type
_entity.pdbx_description
1 polymer ?
#
loop_
_entity_poly.entity_id
_entity_poly.type
_entity_poly.pdbx_seq_one_letter_code
_entity_poly.pdbx_strand_id
1 'polypeptide(L)'
;MIPKVIKVCGLTHTSNIQKIENIGADWIGLILWNGSVRYISPEVAEKIITYRQRLQSNTKNTAFVGVFVNEAQDEILRWTEKKLFDIIQLHGKESSDFCFRLQEQI
;
A
#
# COMPACT_ATOMS: atom_id res chain seq x y z
N MET A 1 -23.91 2.23 -15.16
CA MET A 1 -23.03 2.63 -14.05
C MET A 1 -21.66 2.02 -14.21
N ILE A 2 -20.64 2.81 -14.05
CA ILE A 2 -19.27 2.33 -14.20
C ILE A 2 -18.69 2.10 -12.81
N PRO A 3 -18.32 0.85 -12.48
CA PRO A 3 -17.63 0.62 -11.22
C PRO A 3 -16.31 1.33 -11.23
N LYS A 4 -15.94 1.89 -10.11
CA LYS A 4 -14.70 2.62 -10.03
C LYS A 4 -14.08 2.47 -8.65
N VAL A 5 -12.77 2.48 -8.65
CA VAL A 5 -11.97 2.47 -7.44
C VAL A 5 -11.22 3.80 -7.41
N ILE A 6 -11.30 4.46 -6.27
CA ILE A 6 -10.55 5.68 -6.05
C ILE A 6 -9.36 5.35 -5.17
N LYS A 7 -8.16 5.57 -5.69
CA LYS A 7 -6.93 5.35 -4.96
C LYS A 7 -6.23 6.67 -4.72
N VAL A 8 -5.87 6.92 -3.46
CA VAL A 8 -5.01 8.06 -3.11
C VAL A 8 -3.64 7.51 -2.80
N CYS A 9 -2.64 7.92 -3.57
CA CYS A 9 -1.30 7.38 -3.46
C CYS A 9 -0.36 8.40 -2.81
N GLY A 10 0.56 7.89 -2.00
CA GLY A 10 1.61 8.73 -1.43
C GLY A 10 1.28 9.30 -0.07
N LEU A 11 0.51 8.59 0.73
CA LEU A 11 0.26 9.00 2.11
C LEU A 11 1.56 8.96 2.91
N THR A 12 1.86 10.03 3.62
CA THR A 12 3.08 10.12 4.42
C THR A 12 2.84 10.36 5.91
N HIS A 13 1.61 10.70 6.28
CA HIS A 13 1.28 11.02 7.67
C HIS A 13 -0.04 10.42 8.10
N THR A 14 -0.09 9.96 9.33
CA THR A 14 -1.31 9.40 9.92
C THR A 14 -2.44 10.42 9.97
N SER A 15 -2.10 11.69 10.10
CA SER A 15 -3.11 12.75 10.22
C SER A 15 -4.01 12.86 8.99
N ASN A 16 -3.59 12.32 7.86
CA ASN A 16 -4.37 12.40 6.63
C ASN A 16 -5.28 11.21 6.40
N ILE A 17 -5.16 10.16 7.21
CA ILE A 17 -5.94 8.93 6.99
C ILE A 17 -7.43 9.21 7.06
N GLN A 18 -7.87 9.90 8.11
CA GLN A 18 -9.28 10.19 8.30
C GLN A 18 -9.84 11.01 7.14
N LYS A 19 -9.07 12.00 6.70
CA LYS A 19 -9.50 12.85 5.58
C LYS A 19 -9.67 12.05 4.30
N ILE A 20 -8.72 11.15 4.05
CA ILE A 20 -8.76 10.32 2.84
C ILE A 20 -9.95 9.36 2.90
N GLU A 21 -10.21 8.78 4.04
CA GLU A 21 -11.35 7.89 4.19
C GLU A 21 -12.66 8.65 4.04
N ASN A 22 -12.71 9.88 4.56
CA ASN A 22 -13.93 10.70 4.49
C ASN A 22 -14.31 11.08 3.06
N ILE A 23 -13.33 11.20 2.17
CA ILE A 23 -13.62 11.50 0.77
C ILE A 23 -14.00 10.24 -0.03
N GLY A 24 -14.03 9.10 0.63
CA GLY A 24 -14.48 7.86 0.01
C GLY A 24 -13.43 7.10 -0.76
N ALA A 25 -12.16 7.29 -0.43
CA ALA A 25 -11.11 6.53 -1.10
C ALA A 25 -11.24 5.05 -0.78
N ASP A 26 -11.06 4.22 -1.79
CA ASP A 26 -11.12 2.76 -1.64
C ASP A 26 -9.76 2.19 -1.28
N TRP A 27 -8.71 2.78 -1.83
CA TRP A 27 -7.34 2.32 -1.62
C TRP A 27 -6.44 3.49 -1.23
N ILE A 28 -5.48 3.21 -0.34
CA ILE A 28 -4.44 4.18 0.05
C ILE A 28 -3.10 3.56 -0.29
N GLY A 29 -2.31 4.25 -1.11
CA GLY A 29 -0.99 3.78 -1.50
C GLY A 29 0.11 4.34 -0.61
N LEU A 30 1.01 3.47 -0.18
CA LEU A 30 2.20 3.82 0.57
C LEU A 30 3.40 3.51 -0.31
N ILE A 31 4.24 4.51 -0.56
CA ILE A 31 5.34 4.37 -1.50
C ILE A 31 6.60 3.96 -0.76
N LEU A 32 7.07 2.76 -1.04
CA LEU A 32 8.24 2.18 -0.38
C LEU A 32 9.48 2.19 -1.28
N TRP A 33 9.53 3.14 -2.19
CA TRP A 33 10.68 3.34 -3.07
C TRP A 33 11.33 4.68 -2.75
N ASN A 34 12.59 4.64 -2.36
CA ASN A 34 13.30 5.81 -1.89
C ASN A 34 13.60 6.84 -2.99
N GLY A 35 13.32 6.53 -4.24
CA GLY A 35 13.44 7.50 -5.33
C GLY A 35 12.28 8.47 -5.43
N SER A 36 11.23 8.27 -4.64
CA SER A 36 10.05 9.14 -4.66
C SER A 36 10.14 10.18 -3.55
N VAL A 37 9.65 11.39 -3.84
CA VAL A 37 9.55 12.44 -2.81
C VAL A 37 8.53 12.08 -1.75
N ARG A 38 7.63 11.14 -2.05
CA ARG A 38 6.62 10.66 -1.10
C ARG A 38 7.00 9.33 -0.48
N TYR A 39 8.29 9.00 -0.53
CA TYR A 39 8.78 7.79 0.09
C TYR A 39 8.58 7.82 1.60
N ILE A 40 8.17 6.68 2.15
CA ILE A 40 8.16 6.49 3.59
C ILE A 40 8.95 5.23 3.91
N SER A 41 9.58 5.24 5.07
CA SER A 41 10.34 4.07 5.51
C SER A 41 9.40 2.94 5.91
N PRO A 42 9.90 1.70 5.93
CA PRO A 42 9.11 0.58 6.42
C PRO A 42 8.53 0.82 7.81
N GLU A 43 9.30 1.44 8.69
CA GLU A 43 8.85 1.72 10.06
C GLU A 43 7.65 2.68 10.06
N VAL A 44 7.71 3.71 9.22
CA VAL A 44 6.61 4.65 9.12
C VAL A 44 5.38 3.98 8.52
N ALA A 45 5.58 3.12 7.52
CA ALA A 45 4.47 2.39 6.92
C ALA A 45 3.76 1.53 7.95
N GLU A 46 4.50 0.81 8.80
CA GLU A 46 3.90 0.01 9.85
C GLU A 46 3.12 0.87 10.84
N LYS A 47 3.65 2.03 11.19
CA LYS A 47 2.95 2.94 12.10
C LYS A 47 1.64 3.43 11.50
N ILE A 48 1.64 3.77 10.23
CA ILE A 48 0.44 4.26 9.54
C ILE A 48 -0.63 3.17 9.54
N ILE A 49 -0.27 1.95 9.16
CA ILE A 49 -1.22 0.86 9.09
C ILE A 49 -1.76 0.50 10.48
N THR A 50 -0.88 0.45 11.47
CA THR A 50 -1.27 0.15 12.84
C THR A 50 -2.21 1.23 13.39
N TYR A 51 -1.92 2.47 13.10
CA TYR A 51 -2.76 3.58 13.55
C TYR A 51 -4.16 3.45 12.97
N ARG A 52 -4.24 3.15 11.69
CA ARG A 52 -5.53 2.98 11.02
C ARG A 52 -6.31 1.81 11.63
N GLN A 53 -5.63 0.72 11.94
CA GLN A 53 -6.28 -0.43 12.55
C GLN A 53 -6.86 -0.09 13.93
N ARG A 54 -6.19 0.77 14.67
CA ARG A 54 -6.66 1.19 15.98
C ARG A 54 -7.87 2.11 15.92
N LEU A 55 -7.98 2.88 14.86
CA LEU A 55 -9.10 3.81 14.74
C LEU A 55 -10.43 3.10 14.64
N GLN A 56 -10.45 1.95 14.02
CA GLN A 56 -11.66 1.17 13.83
C GLN A 56 -12.86 2.02 13.43
N SER A 57 -12.58 3.06 12.75
CA SER A 57 -13.64 3.96 12.36
C SER A 57 -14.57 3.33 11.37
N ASN A 58 -14.18 2.33 10.81
CA ASN A 58 -14.97 1.45 10.47
C ASN A 58 -16.05 1.50 9.59
N THR A 59 -16.32 2.45 9.06
CA THR A 59 -17.40 2.54 8.14
C THR A 59 -16.97 2.12 6.76
N LYS A 60 -15.68 2.06 6.48
CA LYS A 60 -15.21 1.68 5.18
C LYS A 60 -13.93 0.88 5.29
N ASN A 61 -13.90 -0.25 4.60
CA ASN A 61 -12.71 -1.09 4.54
C ASN A 61 -11.76 -0.56 3.48
N THR A 62 -11.05 0.49 3.80
CA THR A 62 -10.04 1.02 2.90
C THR A 62 -8.85 0.09 2.88
N ALA A 63 -8.45 -0.34 1.69
CA ALA A 63 -7.31 -1.23 1.54
C ALA A 63 -6.01 -0.45 1.41
N PHE A 64 -4.94 -1.00 1.96
CA PHE A 64 -3.61 -0.41 1.80
C PHE A 64 -2.86 -1.08 0.67
N VAL A 65 -2.26 -0.25 -0.19
CA VAL A 65 -1.48 -0.70 -1.33
C VAL A 65 -0.01 -0.38 -1.07
N GLY A 66 0.84 -1.39 -1.09
CA GLY A 66 2.28 -1.18 -1.03
C GLY A 66 2.82 -0.99 -2.43
N VAL A 67 3.44 0.15 -2.70
CA VAL A 67 3.97 0.46 -4.02
C VAL A 67 5.48 0.25 -4.01
N PHE A 68 5.93 -0.65 -4.87
CA PHE A 68 7.35 -1.03 -4.99
C PHE A 68 7.86 -0.73 -6.39
N VAL A 69 9.14 -0.40 -6.48
CA VAL A 69 9.80 -0.13 -7.75
C VAL A 69 11.06 -0.99 -7.80
N ASN A 70 11.05 -2.00 -8.66
CA ASN A 70 12.19 -2.89 -8.88
C ASN A 70 12.75 -3.48 -7.58
N GLU A 71 11.88 -3.78 -6.64
CA GLU A 71 12.28 -4.31 -5.35
C GLU A 71 12.53 -5.82 -5.47
N ALA A 72 13.40 -6.34 -4.63
CA ALA A 72 13.67 -7.78 -4.59
C ALA A 72 12.42 -8.54 -4.14
N GLN A 73 12.21 -9.71 -4.73
CA GLN A 73 11.06 -10.54 -4.41
C GLN A 73 11.00 -10.88 -2.92
N ASP A 74 12.15 -11.20 -2.32
CA ASP A 74 12.20 -11.56 -0.90
C ASP A 74 11.72 -10.42 -0.01
N GLU A 75 12.03 -9.19 -0.37
CA GLU A 75 11.61 -8.03 0.40
C GLU A 75 10.12 -7.84 0.32
N ILE A 76 9.56 -7.97 -0.88
CA ILE A 76 8.11 -7.86 -1.06
C ILE A 76 7.39 -8.96 -0.27
N LEU A 77 7.91 -10.18 -0.31
CA LEU A 77 7.31 -11.29 0.41
C LEU A 77 7.33 -11.08 1.92
N ARG A 78 8.38 -10.45 2.44
CA ARG A 78 8.42 -10.14 3.86
C ARG A 78 7.26 -9.22 4.26
N TRP A 79 6.93 -8.27 3.41
CA TRP A 79 5.79 -7.39 3.66
C TRP A 79 4.46 -8.14 3.63
N THR A 80 4.31 -9.06 2.68
CA THR A 80 3.07 -9.82 2.58
C THR A 80 2.90 -10.76 3.77
N GLU A 81 4.01 -11.31 4.27
CA GLU A 81 3.95 -12.17 5.46
C GLU A 81 3.47 -11.42 6.69
N LYS A 82 3.80 -10.14 6.79
CA LYS A 82 3.34 -9.32 7.91
C LYS A 82 1.87 -8.94 7.76
N LYS A 83 1.27 -9.22 6.63
CA LYS A 83 -0.14 -8.90 6.34
C LYS A 83 -0.44 -7.42 6.51
N LEU A 84 0.51 -6.58 6.15
CA LEU A 84 0.36 -5.13 6.28
C LEU A 84 -0.31 -4.51 5.07
N PHE A 85 -0.13 -5.12 3.90
CA PHE A 85 -0.73 -4.62 2.68
C PHE A 85 -1.74 -5.62 2.13
N ASP A 86 -2.83 -5.09 1.62
CA ASP A 86 -3.85 -5.91 0.97
C ASP A 86 -3.53 -6.09 -0.51
N ILE A 87 -2.81 -5.14 -1.08
CA ILE A 87 -2.52 -5.11 -2.51
C ILE A 87 -1.06 -4.72 -2.69
N ILE A 88 -0.40 -5.38 -3.63
CA ILE A 88 0.97 -5.04 -4.02
C ILE A 88 0.92 -4.42 -5.41
N GLN A 89 1.50 -3.24 -5.56
CA GLN A 89 1.61 -2.58 -6.84
C GLN A 89 3.08 -2.48 -7.24
N LEU A 90 3.39 -3.01 -8.42
CA LEU A 90 4.73 -2.94 -8.99
C LEU A 90 4.74 -1.81 -10.00
N HIS A 91 5.58 -0.82 -9.78
CA HIS A 91 5.57 0.41 -10.57
C HIS A 91 6.92 0.69 -11.22
N GLY A 92 7.71 -0.34 -11.43
CA GLY A 92 9.02 -0.22 -12.07
C GLY A 92 9.08 -0.99 -13.37
N LYS A 93 10.22 -1.64 -13.60
CA LYS A 93 10.45 -2.42 -14.81
C LYS A 93 10.38 -3.92 -14.54
N GLU A 94 9.54 -4.32 -13.62
CA GLU A 94 9.37 -5.72 -13.29
C GLU A 94 8.86 -6.49 -14.51
N SER A 95 9.44 -7.66 -14.75
CA SER A 95 9.04 -8.50 -15.87
C SER A 95 7.73 -9.23 -15.56
N SER A 96 7.07 -9.73 -16.60
CA SER A 96 5.88 -10.55 -16.40
C SER A 96 6.22 -11.83 -15.64
N ASP A 97 7.41 -12.41 -15.84
CA ASP A 97 7.85 -13.57 -15.09
C ASP A 97 7.98 -13.27 -13.60
N PHE A 98 8.52 -12.10 -13.27
CA PHE A 98 8.62 -11.67 -11.89
C PHE A 98 7.24 -11.58 -11.25
N CYS A 99 6.30 -10.97 -11.96
CA CYS A 99 4.94 -10.81 -11.46
C CYS A 99 4.28 -12.16 -11.23
N PHE A 100 4.45 -13.09 -12.16
CA PHE A 100 3.90 -14.43 -12.03
C PHE A 100 4.46 -15.15 -10.81
N ARG A 101 5.79 -15.13 -10.66
CA ARG A 101 6.42 -15.82 -9.54
C ARG A 101 6.01 -15.21 -8.21
N LEU A 102 5.88 -13.89 -8.16
CA LEU A 102 5.43 -13.23 -6.95
C LEU A 102 4.00 -13.62 -6.62
N GLN A 103 3.13 -13.63 -7.61
CA GLN A 103 1.73 -13.99 -7.42
C GLN A 103 1.55 -15.40 -6.89
N GLU A 104 2.38 -16.33 -7.33
CA GLU A 104 2.31 -17.71 -6.85
C GLU A 104 2.68 -17.85 -5.38
N GLN A 105 3.43 -16.90 -4.84
CA GLN A 105 3.94 -16.98 -3.48
C GLN A 105 3.08 -16.23 -2.47
N ILE A 106 2.16 -15.46 -2.94
CA ILE A 106 1.32 -14.62 -2.07
C ILE A 106 0.03 -15.31 -1.69
#